data_a766acfc7c73fb162f7741db0d0dceea
#
_entry.id   a766acfc7c73fb162f7741db0d0dceea
#
_cell.length_a   1.000
_cell.length_b   1.000
_cell.length_c   1.000
_cell.angle_alpha   90.00
_cell.angle_beta   90.00
_cell.angle_gamma   90.00
#
_symmetry.space_group_name_H-M   'P 1'
#
loop_
_entity.id
_entity.type
_entity.pdbx_description
1 polymer ?
#
loop_
_entity_poly.entity_id
_entity_poly.type
_entity_poly.pdbx_seq_one_letter_code
_entity_poly.pdbx_strand_id
1 'polypeptide(L)'
;MLQKPRGTRDFLPDEMEARRAVEGRIREIARRWGYREICTPEFEDLELFTTRSGEGIIEEMYVFEDKGGRKLALRPEITAAVIRMYINEARVAPKPLRWCYFADCFRYERPQKGRYRQFWQFGVELIGADTAIADAEIISLAAGMLDATGVTYDLKVGHLSLMRNLLRDIEPSARRRIMAHLDKKDFDGLKCTLDTMVKGDLAESLQALVTSRTLDDAFAISGPVPEKDRIEQTIAFLDASGIAYSLNFGIARGLDYYTGMVFEGFAQNLGAENQILGGGAYQLAHLIGGDDVASCGFAIGFDRVMVSLGDTQPDRQAIVGLVCTNEGRMRALEVARAFRDAGIRTEMDLLDRGIGAQIAHASKTAGFVVVIGSREVESGLVTLKDLGTGEQKTTDLGTAIVEVQSNGPR
;
A
#
# COMPACT_ATOMS: atom_id res chain seq x y z
N MET A 1 -12.43 -31.43 5.19
CA MET A 1 -12.30 -30.11 5.86
C MET A 1 -12.21 -29.06 4.75
N LEU A 2 -13.06 -28.02 4.79
CA LEU A 2 -13.01 -26.93 3.80
C LEU A 2 -11.72 -26.11 3.99
N GLN A 3 -11.13 -25.70 2.89
CA GLN A 3 -9.91 -24.88 2.89
C GLN A 3 -10.17 -23.56 2.17
N LYS A 4 -9.37 -22.56 2.48
CA LYS A 4 -9.41 -21.28 1.77
C LYS A 4 -9.02 -21.46 0.29
N PRO A 5 -9.50 -20.59 -0.62
CA PRO A 5 -9.13 -20.63 -2.03
C PRO A 5 -7.62 -20.49 -2.22
N ARG A 6 -7.06 -21.16 -3.21
CA ARG A 6 -5.63 -21.10 -3.52
C ARG A 6 -5.19 -19.68 -3.85
N GLY A 7 -4.13 -19.22 -3.21
CA GLY A 7 -3.57 -17.88 -3.41
C GLY A 7 -4.23 -16.77 -2.58
N THR A 8 -5.17 -17.14 -1.67
CA THR A 8 -5.72 -16.24 -0.67
C THR A 8 -5.14 -16.54 0.71
N ARG A 9 -5.34 -15.64 1.69
CA ARG A 9 -4.85 -15.77 3.05
C ARG A 9 -5.90 -15.41 4.06
N ASP A 10 -5.86 -16.08 5.22
CA ASP A 10 -6.51 -15.63 6.45
C ASP A 10 -5.46 -14.91 7.29
N PHE A 11 -5.86 -13.89 8.01
CA PHE A 11 -5.00 -13.14 8.91
C PHE A 11 -5.52 -13.31 10.34
N LEU A 12 -4.68 -13.78 11.23
CA LEU A 12 -5.00 -13.89 12.65
C LEU A 12 -4.88 -12.53 13.34
N PRO A 13 -5.43 -12.36 14.57
CA PRO A 13 -5.51 -11.07 15.23
C PRO A 13 -4.19 -10.30 15.30
N ASP A 14 -3.10 -10.91 15.73
CA ASP A 14 -1.79 -10.25 15.88
C ASP A 14 -1.27 -9.75 14.53
N GLU A 15 -1.43 -10.55 13.46
CA GLU A 15 -1.06 -10.15 12.11
C GLU A 15 -1.91 -8.98 11.61
N MET A 16 -3.22 -9.00 11.93
CA MET A 16 -4.12 -7.89 11.57
C MET A 16 -3.81 -6.61 12.36
N GLU A 17 -3.45 -6.71 13.62
CA GLU A 17 -3.02 -5.54 14.41
C GLU A 17 -1.76 -4.91 13.81
N ALA A 18 -0.73 -5.71 13.46
CA ALA A 18 0.47 -5.23 12.78
C ALA A 18 0.15 -4.55 11.42
N ARG A 19 -0.74 -5.17 10.64
CA ARG A 19 -1.19 -4.60 9.36
C ARG A 19 -1.90 -3.26 9.55
N ARG A 20 -2.80 -3.15 10.52
CA ARG A 20 -3.53 -1.91 10.82
C ARG A 20 -2.62 -0.80 11.33
N ALA A 21 -1.58 -1.13 12.09
CA ALA A 21 -0.59 -0.15 12.52
C ALA A 21 0.19 0.44 11.32
N VAL A 22 0.65 -0.39 10.40
CA VAL A 22 1.34 0.06 9.17
C VAL A 22 0.39 0.85 8.28
N GLU A 23 -0.82 0.35 8.05
CA GLU A 23 -1.87 1.06 7.30
C GLU A 23 -2.17 2.44 7.88
N GLY A 24 -2.32 2.52 9.20
CA GLY A 24 -2.58 3.77 9.91
C GLY A 24 -1.49 4.82 9.69
N ARG A 25 -0.21 4.42 9.68
CA ARG A 25 0.91 5.32 9.39
C ARG A 25 0.85 5.87 7.97
N ILE A 26 0.57 5.02 6.98
CA ILE A 26 0.43 5.46 5.58
C ILE A 26 -0.76 6.41 5.42
N ARG A 27 -1.91 6.11 6.02
CA ARG A 27 -3.11 6.97 6.00
C ARG A 27 -2.86 8.34 6.61
N GLU A 28 -2.08 8.39 7.69
CA GLU A 28 -1.73 9.65 8.33
C GLU A 28 -0.86 10.53 7.43
N ILE A 29 0.10 9.94 6.70
CA ILE A 29 0.89 10.68 5.71
C ILE A 29 -0.03 11.23 4.61
N ALA A 30 -0.91 10.40 4.02
CA ALA A 30 -1.86 10.86 3.01
C ALA A 30 -2.70 12.06 3.51
N ARG A 31 -3.24 11.96 4.73
CA ARG A 31 -4.03 13.01 5.35
C ARG A 31 -3.24 14.31 5.53
N ARG A 32 -1.99 14.22 5.98
CA ARG A 32 -1.11 15.41 6.15
C ARG A 32 -0.83 16.11 4.83
N TRP A 33 -0.80 15.38 3.71
CA TRP A 33 -0.62 15.93 2.37
C TRP A 33 -1.93 16.38 1.71
N GLY A 34 -3.05 16.33 2.43
CA GLY A 34 -4.36 16.78 1.96
C GLY A 34 -5.08 15.80 1.04
N TYR A 35 -4.64 14.53 0.98
CA TYR A 35 -5.33 13.50 0.22
C TYR A 35 -6.53 12.96 0.99
N ARG A 36 -7.65 12.83 0.28
CA ARG A 36 -8.92 12.35 0.85
C ARG A 36 -9.21 10.95 0.36
N GLU A 37 -9.63 10.11 1.29
CA GLU A 37 -9.92 8.71 0.97
C GLU A 37 -11.23 8.56 0.19
N ILE A 38 -11.18 7.69 -0.81
CA ILE A 38 -12.30 7.25 -1.63
C ILE A 38 -12.43 5.73 -1.59
N CYS A 39 -13.58 5.22 -2.01
CA CYS A 39 -13.83 3.80 -2.16
C CYS A 39 -14.59 3.56 -3.47
N THR A 40 -14.17 2.55 -4.22
CA THR A 40 -14.82 2.06 -5.43
C THR A 40 -15.31 0.64 -5.23
N PRO A 41 -16.26 0.14 -6.03
CA PRO A 41 -16.69 -1.26 -5.97
C PRO A 41 -15.53 -2.25 -6.17
N GLU A 42 -15.65 -3.44 -5.58
CA GLU A 42 -14.67 -4.53 -5.76
C GLU A 42 -14.78 -5.20 -7.12
N PHE A 43 -15.90 -5.08 -7.78
CA PHE A 43 -16.13 -5.56 -9.13
C PHE A 43 -16.66 -4.44 -10.02
N GLU A 44 -16.30 -4.49 -11.28
CA GLU A 44 -16.63 -3.52 -12.31
C GLU A 44 -17.04 -4.23 -13.60
N ASP A 45 -17.61 -3.49 -14.54
CA ASP A 45 -17.80 -4.01 -15.89
C ASP A 45 -16.46 -4.44 -16.50
N LEU A 46 -16.42 -5.64 -17.09
CA LEU A 46 -15.23 -6.19 -17.72
C LEU A 46 -14.59 -5.22 -18.72
N GLU A 47 -15.45 -4.47 -19.45
CA GLU A 47 -15.02 -3.50 -20.46
C GLU A 47 -14.10 -2.42 -19.89
N LEU A 48 -14.29 -2.01 -18.64
CA LEU A 48 -13.41 -1.02 -17.98
C LEU A 48 -11.93 -1.41 -18.03
N PHE A 49 -11.65 -2.70 -17.95
CA PHE A 49 -10.27 -3.21 -17.95
C PHE A 49 -9.79 -3.62 -19.34
N THR A 50 -10.67 -4.15 -20.20
CA THR A 50 -10.29 -4.64 -21.53
C THR A 50 -10.10 -3.53 -22.56
N THR A 51 -10.85 -2.42 -22.45
CA THR A 51 -10.73 -1.25 -23.33
C THR A 51 -9.31 -0.73 -23.39
N ARG A 52 -8.57 -0.84 -22.31
CA ARG A 52 -7.19 -0.37 -22.18
C ARG A 52 -6.13 -1.42 -22.52
N SER A 53 -6.27 -2.60 -21.94
CA SER A 53 -5.22 -3.64 -21.93
C SER A 53 -5.44 -4.72 -22.99
N GLY A 54 -6.53 -4.62 -23.75
CA GLY A 54 -6.93 -5.64 -24.72
C GLY A 54 -7.48 -6.91 -24.03
N GLU A 55 -7.91 -7.86 -24.83
CA GLU A 55 -8.52 -9.11 -24.32
C GLU A 55 -7.52 -10.03 -23.60
N GLY A 56 -6.21 -9.86 -23.84
CA GLY A 56 -5.17 -10.70 -23.22
C GLY A 56 -5.14 -10.60 -21.68
N ILE A 57 -5.63 -9.50 -21.10
CA ILE A 57 -5.69 -9.33 -19.64
C ILE A 57 -6.74 -10.24 -18.98
N ILE A 58 -7.72 -10.75 -19.75
CA ILE A 58 -8.81 -11.60 -19.23
C ILE A 58 -8.25 -12.86 -18.57
N GLU A 59 -7.16 -13.42 -19.08
CA GLU A 59 -6.52 -14.61 -18.50
C GLU A 59 -5.94 -14.36 -17.10
N GLU A 60 -5.66 -13.10 -16.78
CA GLU A 60 -5.11 -12.67 -15.50
C GLU A 60 -6.18 -12.14 -14.54
N MET A 61 -7.48 -12.20 -14.89
CA MET A 61 -8.57 -11.66 -14.09
C MET A 61 -9.56 -12.74 -13.63
N TYR A 62 -10.32 -12.41 -12.59
CA TYR A 62 -11.51 -13.14 -12.19
C TYR A 62 -12.72 -12.53 -12.89
N VAL A 63 -13.23 -13.20 -13.91
CA VAL A 63 -14.38 -12.77 -14.72
C VAL A 63 -15.57 -13.65 -14.40
N PHE A 64 -16.75 -13.05 -14.32
CA PHE A 64 -18.03 -13.75 -14.07
C PHE A 64 -19.19 -13.01 -14.72
N GLU A 65 -20.32 -13.69 -14.84
CA GLU A 65 -21.58 -13.07 -15.27
C GLU A 65 -22.51 -12.90 -14.07
N ASP A 66 -23.19 -11.77 -14.00
CA ASP A 66 -24.26 -11.59 -13.04
C ASP A 66 -25.56 -12.26 -13.54
N LYS A 67 -26.61 -12.27 -12.70
CA LYS A 67 -27.89 -12.86 -13.05
C LYS A 67 -28.60 -12.16 -14.23
N GLY A 68 -28.15 -10.97 -14.61
CA GLY A 68 -28.64 -10.20 -15.75
C GLY A 68 -27.84 -10.43 -17.04
N GLY A 69 -26.83 -11.31 -17.03
CA GLY A 69 -25.98 -11.61 -18.18
C GLY A 69 -24.88 -10.54 -18.42
N ARG A 70 -24.61 -9.64 -17.46
CA ARG A 70 -23.55 -8.65 -17.59
C ARG A 70 -22.20 -9.29 -17.23
N LYS A 71 -21.19 -9.05 -18.06
CA LYS A 71 -19.82 -9.51 -17.82
C LYS A 71 -19.12 -8.58 -16.86
N LEU A 72 -18.78 -9.07 -15.70
CA LEU A 72 -18.12 -8.37 -14.61
C LEU A 72 -16.75 -8.98 -14.35
N ALA A 73 -15.87 -8.21 -13.74
CA ALA A 73 -14.59 -8.70 -13.25
C ALA A 73 -14.28 -8.16 -11.84
N LEU A 74 -13.65 -8.96 -11.00
CA LEU A 74 -13.02 -8.45 -9.81
C LEU A 74 -11.85 -7.56 -10.25
N ARG A 75 -11.73 -6.37 -9.64
CA ARG A 75 -10.74 -5.36 -10.01
C ARG A 75 -9.30 -5.90 -9.86
N PRO A 76 -8.48 -5.92 -10.92
CA PRO A 76 -7.07 -6.31 -10.86
C PRO A 76 -6.17 -5.17 -10.37
N GLU A 77 -6.69 -3.93 -10.40
CA GLU A 77 -6.09 -2.67 -9.96
C GLU A 77 -7.20 -1.65 -9.72
N ILE A 78 -6.89 -0.50 -9.14
CA ILE A 78 -7.93 0.44 -8.68
C ILE A 78 -7.97 1.73 -9.51
N THR A 79 -6.88 2.10 -10.17
CA THR A 79 -6.78 3.36 -10.95
C THR A 79 -7.90 3.51 -11.99
N ALA A 80 -8.24 2.45 -12.73
CA ALA A 80 -9.32 2.48 -13.72
C ALA A 80 -10.68 2.78 -13.07
N ALA A 81 -10.97 2.13 -11.93
CA ALA A 81 -12.20 2.38 -11.17
C ALA A 81 -12.26 3.80 -10.59
N VAL A 82 -11.10 4.35 -10.15
CA VAL A 82 -11.01 5.74 -9.68
C VAL A 82 -11.29 6.72 -10.83
N ILE A 83 -10.74 6.49 -12.00
CA ILE A 83 -10.96 7.37 -13.16
C ILE A 83 -12.41 7.27 -13.65
N ARG A 84 -13.02 6.06 -13.67
CA ARG A 84 -14.46 5.92 -13.93
C ARG A 84 -15.30 6.71 -12.92
N MET A 85 -14.96 6.63 -11.63
CA MET A 85 -15.63 7.42 -10.57
C MET A 85 -15.44 8.90 -10.79
N TYR A 86 -14.23 9.37 -11.15
CA TYR A 86 -13.97 10.76 -11.49
C TYR A 86 -14.89 11.25 -12.62
N ILE A 87 -15.00 10.51 -13.72
CA ILE A 87 -15.82 10.87 -14.87
C ILE A 87 -17.29 11.00 -14.48
N ASN A 88 -17.81 10.07 -13.69
CA ASN A 88 -19.23 10.00 -13.37
C ASN A 88 -19.63 10.97 -12.26
N GLU A 89 -18.79 11.14 -11.23
CA GLU A 89 -19.20 11.79 -9.98
C GLU A 89 -18.46 13.13 -9.70
N ALA A 90 -17.29 13.35 -10.32
CA ALA A 90 -16.42 14.46 -9.92
C ALA A 90 -15.84 15.28 -11.08
N ARG A 91 -16.31 15.09 -12.31
CA ARG A 91 -15.78 15.74 -13.51
C ARG A 91 -15.76 17.28 -13.39
N VAL A 92 -16.78 17.85 -12.77
CA VAL A 92 -16.93 19.30 -12.58
C VAL A 92 -16.34 19.82 -11.27
N ALA A 93 -15.80 18.94 -10.44
CA ALA A 93 -15.19 19.36 -9.18
C ALA A 93 -13.93 20.22 -9.40
N PRO A 94 -13.64 21.18 -8.49
CA PRO A 94 -12.41 21.97 -8.56
C PRO A 94 -11.16 21.08 -8.56
N LYS A 95 -10.22 21.39 -9.45
CA LYS A 95 -8.96 20.66 -9.59
C LYS A 95 -7.79 21.43 -8.97
N PRO A 96 -6.73 20.74 -8.54
CA PRO A 96 -6.52 19.30 -8.65
C PRO A 96 -7.30 18.51 -7.57
N LEU A 97 -7.76 17.31 -7.93
CA LEU A 97 -8.33 16.36 -6.97
C LEU A 97 -7.21 15.53 -6.36
N ARG A 98 -7.18 15.44 -5.04
CA ARG A 98 -6.23 14.64 -4.26
C ARG A 98 -6.98 13.50 -3.60
N TRP A 99 -6.89 12.30 -4.18
CA TRP A 99 -7.58 11.12 -3.71
C TRP A 99 -6.60 10.03 -3.31
N CYS A 100 -6.96 9.26 -2.30
CA CYS A 100 -6.25 8.04 -1.90
C CYS A 100 -7.24 6.93 -1.61
N TYR A 101 -6.74 5.70 -1.62
CA TYR A 101 -7.53 4.50 -1.33
C TYR A 101 -6.67 3.42 -0.67
N PHE A 102 -7.32 2.60 0.16
CA PHE A 102 -6.76 1.33 0.63
C PHE A 102 -7.77 0.23 0.33
N ALA A 103 -7.43 -0.65 -0.60
CA ALA A 103 -8.36 -1.63 -1.08
C ALA A 103 -7.65 -2.90 -1.57
N ASP A 104 -8.37 -3.99 -1.61
CA ASP A 104 -7.90 -5.24 -2.19
C ASP A 104 -8.10 -5.28 -3.72
N CYS A 105 -7.21 -6.05 -4.35
CA CYS A 105 -7.19 -6.35 -5.76
C CYS A 105 -7.13 -7.86 -5.97
N PHE A 106 -7.54 -8.29 -7.15
CA PHE A 106 -7.67 -9.71 -7.48
C PHE A 106 -7.01 -10.02 -8.82
N ARG A 107 -6.01 -10.93 -8.82
CA ARG A 107 -5.34 -11.36 -10.05
C ARG A 107 -5.23 -12.87 -10.10
N TYR A 108 -5.55 -13.46 -11.24
CA TYR A 108 -5.45 -14.90 -11.46
C TYR A 108 -4.02 -15.29 -11.84
N GLU A 109 -3.11 -15.14 -10.89
CA GLU A 109 -1.69 -15.41 -11.08
C GLU A 109 -1.24 -16.69 -10.35
N ARG A 110 -0.02 -17.15 -10.67
CA ARG A 110 0.62 -18.23 -9.91
C ARG A 110 1.07 -17.68 -8.56
N PRO A 111 0.52 -18.19 -7.43
CA PRO A 111 0.88 -17.68 -6.11
C PRO A 111 2.35 -17.96 -5.79
N GLN A 112 3.03 -16.95 -5.26
CA GLN A 112 4.39 -17.05 -4.71
C GLN A 112 4.57 -16.03 -3.58
N LYS A 113 5.70 -16.05 -2.89
CA LYS A 113 5.97 -15.11 -1.78
C LYS A 113 5.82 -13.67 -2.26
N GLY A 114 4.95 -12.88 -1.62
CA GLY A 114 4.65 -11.50 -2.01
C GLY A 114 3.73 -11.33 -3.23
N ARG A 115 3.25 -12.44 -3.84
CA ARG A 115 2.33 -12.42 -4.98
C ARG A 115 1.15 -13.34 -4.71
N TYR A 116 0.00 -12.73 -4.42
CA TYR A 116 -1.23 -13.40 -4.02
C TYR A 116 -2.33 -13.13 -5.04
N ARG A 117 -3.36 -13.97 -5.05
CA ARG A 117 -4.53 -13.78 -5.90
C ARG A 117 -5.49 -12.73 -5.38
N GLN A 118 -5.50 -12.54 -4.06
CA GLN A 118 -6.11 -11.40 -3.37
C GLN A 118 -5.00 -10.69 -2.60
N PHE A 119 -4.82 -9.39 -2.83
CA PHE A 119 -3.76 -8.58 -2.23
C PHE A 119 -4.24 -7.13 -2.05
N TRP A 120 -3.66 -6.42 -1.10
CA TRP A 120 -4.03 -5.04 -0.81
C TRP A 120 -3.08 -4.04 -1.44
N GLN A 121 -3.65 -2.92 -1.90
CA GLN A 121 -2.91 -1.76 -2.36
C GLN A 121 -3.33 -0.53 -1.57
N PHE A 122 -2.36 0.30 -1.22
CA PHE A 122 -2.60 1.69 -0.90
C PHE A 122 -2.22 2.51 -2.12
N GLY A 123 -3.15 3.29 -2.67
CA GLY A 123 -2.90 4.09 -3.84
C GLY A 123 -3.29 5.54 -3.67
N VAL A 124 -2.73 6.37 -4.51
CA VAL A 124 -2.92 7.82 -4.55
C VAL A 124 -3.11 8.24 -5.99
N GLU A 125 -4.09 9.12 -6.22
CA GLU A 125 -4.37 9.71 -7.53
C GLU A 125 -4.51 11.22 -7.40
N LEU A 126 -3.69 11.95 -8.14
CA LEU A 126 -3.75 13.40 -8.32
C LEU A 126 -4.29 13.67 -9.73
N ILE A 127 -5.51 14.21 -9.82
CA ILE A 127 -6.24 14.35 -11.09
C ILE A 127 -6.39 15.84 -11.43
N GLY A 128 -6.00 16.21 -12.64
CA GLY A 128 -6.15 17.56 -13.16
C GLY A 128 -4.98 18.50 -12.85
N ALA A 129 -3.79 17.95 -12.62
CA ALA A 129 -2.54 18.69 -12.53
C ALA A 129 -1.55 18.13 -13.54
N ASP A 130 -0.99 19.00 -14.40
CA ASP A 130 0.00 18.67 -15.43
C ASP A 130 1.22 19.57 -15.31
N THR A 131 1.98 19.40 -14.22
CA THR A 131 3.13 20.27 -13.91
C THR A 131 4.26 19.49 -13.27
N ALA A 132 5.50 19.98 -13.38
CA ALA A 132 6.67 19.38 -12.74
C ALA A 132 6.52 19.27 -11.21
N ILE A 133 5.86 20.26 -10.58
CA ILE A 133 5.66 20.21 -9.12
C ILE A 133 4.62 19.16 -8.73
N ALA A 134 3.62 18.85 -9.57
CA ALA A 134 2.69 17.77 -9.34
C ALA A 134 3.39 16.39 -9.41
N ASP A 135 4.29 16.22 -10.39
CA ASP A 135 5.13 15.03 -10.52
C ASP A 135 6.00 14.84 -9.28
N ALA A 136 6.65 15.92 -8.82
CA ALA A 136 7.49 15.89 -7.62
C ALA A 136 6.68 15.65 -6.34
N GLU A 137 5.47 16.23 -6.21
CA GLU A 137 4.57 16.00 -5.08
C GLU A 137 4.25 14.51 -4.93
N ILE A 138 3.86 13.85 -6.03
CA ILE A 138 3.48 12.43 -6.03
C ILE A 138 4.65 11.53 -5.66
N ILE A 139 5.85 11.79 -6.18
CA ILE A 139 7.06 10.99 -5.82
C ILE A 139 7.43 11.21 -4.35
N SER A 140 7.43 12.47 -3.89
CA SER A 140 7.77 12.79 -2.51
C SER A 140 6.78 12.20 -1.51
N LEU A 141 5.49 12.22 -1.85
CA LEU A 141 4.44 11.58 -1.04
C LEU A 141 4.65 10.06 -0.97
N ALA A 142 4.99 9.42 -2.11
CA ALA A 142 5.25 7.99 -2.16
C ALA A 142 6.44 7.60 -1.28
N ALA A 143 7.54 8.37 -1.34
CA ALA A 143 8.70 8.19 -0.46
C ALA A 143 8.31 8.35 1.01
N GLY A 144 7.62 9.45 1.39
CA GLY A 144 7.17 9.66 2.75
C GLY A 144 6.24 8.59 3.30
N MET A 145 5.41 7.99 2.45
CA MET A 145 4.59 6.84 2.84
C MET A 145 5.41 5.58 3.08
N LEU A 146 6.40 5.29 2.23
CA LEU A 146 7.30 4.15 2.43
C LEU A 146 8.16 4.33 3.68
N ASP A 147 8.70 5.52 3.92
CA ASP A 147 9.46 5.86 5.14
C ASP A 147 8.61 5.62 6.39
N ALA A 148 7.34 6.03 6.37
CA ALA A 148 6.42 5.82 7.49
C ALA A 148 6.13 4.33 7.77
N THR A 149 6.31 3.44 6.81
CA THR A 149 6.20 1.99 7.05
C THR A 149 7.40 1.42 7.79
N GLY A 150 8.57 2.05 7.67
CA GLY A 150 9.86 1.54 8.17
C GLY A 150 10.52 0.52 7.25
N VAL A 151 10.00 0.30 6.03
CA VAL A 151 10.63 -0.59 5.04
C VAL A 151 11.88 0.05 4.43
N THR A 152 12.93 -0.72 4.26
CA THR A 152 14.12 -0.29 3.50
C THR A 152 13.87 -0.50 2.01
N TYR A 153 14.04 0.56 1.22
CA TYR A 153 13.75 0.54 -0.22
C TYR A 153 14.71 1.38 -1.05
N ASP A 154 14.77 1.08 -2.34
CA ASP A 154 15.41 1.89 -3.36
C ASP A 154 14.32 2.52 -4.24
N LEU A 155 14.28 3.85 -4.32
CA LEU A 155 13.36 4.60 -5.19
C LEU A 155 14.08 4.93 -6.50
N LYS A 156 13.46 4.54 -7.61
CA LYS A 156 13.96 4.81 -8.96
C LYS A 156 12.98 5.70 -9.70
N VAL A 157 13.50 6.74 -10.33
CA VAL A 157 12.72 7.74 -11.09
C VAL A 157 13.22 7.76 -12.53
N GLY A 158 12.30 7.78 -13.47
CA GLY A 158 12.58 7.84 -14.90
C GLY A 158 11.52 8.65 -15.65
N HIS A 159 11.70 8.76 -16.95
CA HIS A 159 10.74 9.45 -17.81
C HIS A 159 10.60 8.75 -19.16
N LEU A 160 9.37 8.40 -19.53
CA LEU A 160 9.10 7.60 -20.73
C LEU A 160 9.41 8.32 -22.06
N SER A 161 9.42 9.66 -22.09
CA SER A 161 9.70 10.40 -23.30
C SER A 161 11.10 10.13 -23.85
N LEU A 162 12.09 9.90 -22.97
CA LEU A 162 13.46 9.57 -23.37
C LEU A 162 13.52 8.27 -24.16
N MET A 163 12.92 7.23 -23.64
CA MET A 163 12.81 5.93 -24.31
C MET A 163 11.99 6.02 -25.59
N ARG A 164 10.85 6.72 -25.55
CA ARG A 164 9.98 6.90 -26.71
C ARG A 164 10.67 7.69 -27.81
N ASN A 165 11.45 8.71 -27.46
CA ASN A 165 12.21 9.48 -28.45
C ASN A 165 13.30 8.64 -29.11
N LEU A 166 14.03 7.82 -28.32
CA LEU A 166 15.02 6.88 -28.86
C LEU A 166 14.39 5.86 -29.83
N LEU A 167 13.15 5.44 -29.52
CA LEU A 167 12.41 4.44 -30.32
C LEU A 167 11.45 5.05 -31.35
N ARG A 168 11.49 6.37 -31.60
CA ARG A 168 10.48 7.07 -32.42
C ARG A 168 10.39 6.57 -33.83
N ASP A 169 11.56 6.25 -34.45
CA ASP A 169 11.68 5.83 -35.85
C ASP A 169 11.55 4.30 -36.03
N ILE A 170 11.28 3.57 -34.94
CA ILE A 170 11.08 2.13 -34.95
C ILE A 170 9.62 1.80 -35.25
N GLU A 171 9.44 0.74 -36.01
CA GLU A 171 8.13 0.21 -36.38
C GLU A 171 7.28 -0.05 -35.10
N PRO A 172 5.99 0.36 -35.08
CA PRO A 172 5.15 0.31 -33.87
C PRO A 172 5.06 -1.07 -33.19
N SER A 173 5.10 -2.17 -33.96
CA SER A 173 5.05 -3.53 -33.40
C SER A 173 6.34 -3.90 -32.68
N ALA A 174 7.50 -3.53 -33.26
CA ALA A 174 8.80 -3.75 -32.64
C ALA A 174 8.95 -2.89 -31.37
N ARG A 175 8.53 -1.62 -31.45
CA ARG A 175 8.52 -0.73 -30.27
C ARG A 175 7.71 -1.30 -29.13
N ARG A 176 6.48 -1.80 -29.38
CA ARG A 176 5.65 -2.45 -28.35
C ARG A 176 6.34 -3.67 -27.74
N ARG A 177 7.00 -4.51 -28.56
CA ARG A 177 7.74 -5.67 -28.04
C ARG A 177 8.93 -5.26 -27.19
N ILE A 178 9.71 -4.28 -27.61
CA ILE A 178 10.84 -3.74 -26.84
C ILE A 178 10.34 -3.26 -25.46
N MET A 179 9.28 -2.43 -25.43
CA MET A 179 8.71 -1.93 -24.18
C MET A 179 8.18 -3.06 -23.29
N ALA A 180 7.54 -4.08 -23.88
CA ALA A 180 7.03 -5.24 -23.12
C ALA A 180 8.17 -6.09 -22.52
N HIS A 181 9.27 -6.29 -23.22
CA HIS A 181 10.45 -6.99 -22.70
C HIS A 181 11.11 -6.20 -21.55
N LEU A 182 11.22 -4.88 -21.69
CA LEU A 182 11.76 -4.00 -20.64
C LEU A 182 10.89 -4.05 -19.38
N ASP A 183 9.56 -3.98 -19.54
CA ASP A 183 8.61 -4.07 -18.40
C ASP A 183 8.72 -5.40 -17.65
N LYS A 184 8.81 -6.50 -18.40
CA LYS A 184 8.97 -7.86 -17.85
C LYS A 184 10.39 -8.18 -17.42
N LYS A 185 11.36 -7.26 -17.62
CA LYS A 185 12.80 -7.49 -17.40
C LYS A 185 13.31 -8.74 -18.15
N ASP A 186 12.70 -9.05 -19.30
CA ASP A 186 13.07 -10.14 -20.20
C ASP A 186 14.19 -9.69 -21.16
N PHE A 187 15.41 -9.69 -20.67
CA PHE A 187 16.57 -9.22 -21.43
C PHE A 187 16.94 -10.14 -22.58
N ASP A 188 16.63 -11.43 -22.50
CA ASP A 188 16.88 -12.37 -23.60
C ASP A 188 15.90 -12.15 -24.75
N GLY A 189 14.61 -11.98 -24.45
CA GLY A 189 13.59 -11.60 -25.43
C GLY A 189 13.84 -10.22 -26.05
N LEU A 190 14.32 -9.26 -25.24
CA LEU A 190 14.73 -7.95 -25.70
C LEU A 190 15.85 -8.06 -26.74
N LYS A 191 16.91 -8.80 -26.40
CA LYS A 191 18.04 -9.02 -27.30
C LYS A 191 17.59 -9.68 -28.62
N CYS A 192 16.79 -10.73 -28.56
CA CYS A 192 16.23 -11.40 -29.72
C CYS A 192 15.42 -10.43 -30.60
N THR A 193 14.62 -9.56 -30.02
CA THR A 193 13.81 -8.56 -30.72
C THR A 193 14.72 -7.52 -31.41
N LEU A 194 15.75 -7.04 -30.72
CA LEU A 194 16.71 -6.09 -31.26
C LEU A 194 17.48 -6.71 -32.45
N ASP A 195 18.00 -7.92 -32.29
CA ASP A 195 18.76 -8.61 -33.31
C ASP A 195 17.94 -8.90 -34.61
N THR A 196 16.62 -9.16 -34.44
CA THR A 196 15.75 -9.57 -35.57
C THR A 196 15.00 -8.41 -36.22
N MET A 197 14.59 -7.40 -35.43
CA MET A 197 13.67 -6.35 -35.92
C MET A 197 14.31 -4.97 -36.02
N VAL A 198 15.50 -4.79 -35.46
CA VAL A 198 16.17 -3.48 -35.35
C VAL A 198 17.57 -3.56 -35.98
N LYS A 199 17.89 -2.60 -36.82
CA LYS A 199 19.21 -2.51 -37.49
C LYS A 199 20.00 -1.33 -36.92
N GLY A 200 21.33 -1.52 -36.73
CA GLY A 200 22.26 -0.44 -36.37
C GLY A 200 22.51 -0.30 -34.88
N ASP A 201 23.01 0.85 -34.49
CA ASP A 201 23.54 1.14 -33.13
C ASP A 201 22.46 1.34 -32.05
N LEU A 202 21.17 1.07 -32.35
CA LEU A 202 20.08 1.29 -31.42
C LEU A 202 20.18 0.38 -30.18
N ALA A 203 20.66 -0.85 -30.34
CA ALA A 203 20.84 -1.76 -29.20
C ALA A 203 21.86 -1.19 -28.20
N GLU A 204 22.96 -0.61 -28.71
CA GLU A 204 23.97 0.05 -27.86
C GLU A 204 23.40 1.30 -27.22
N SER A 205 22.67 2.14 -27.95
CA SER A 205 22.00 3.33 -27.42
C SER A 205 20.94 2.98 -26.37
N LEU A 206 20.16 1.92 -26.60
CA LEU A 206 19.18 1.44 -25.62
C LEU A 206 19.87 0.96 -24.32
N GLN A 207 20.94 0.18 -24.46
CA GLN A 207 21.75 -0.29 -23.33
C GLN A 207 22.35 0.90 -22.57
N ALA A 208 22.90 1.87 -23.28
CA ALA A 208 23.47 3.08 -22.70
C ALA A 208 22.40 3.89 -21.95
N LEU A 209 21.19 4.07 -22.50
CA LEU A 209 20.10 4.79 -21.85
C LEU A 209 19.63 4.07 -20.56
N VAL A 210 19.44 2.76 -20.61
CA VAL A 210 19.01 1.95 -19.46
C VAL A 210 20.05 1.98 -18.32
N THR A 211 21.34 2.06 -18.68
CA THR A 211 22.43 2.09 -17.70
C THR A 211 22.83 3.51 -17.27
N SER A 212 22.37 4.54 -17.98
CA SER A 212 22.61 5.93 -17.61
C SER A 212 22.06 6.28 -16.22
N ARG A 213 22.77 7.19 -15.52
CA ARG A 213 22.41 7.63 -14.18
C ARG A 213 22.36 9.16 -14.03
N THR A 214 22.59 9.86 -15.13
CA THR A 214 22.52 11.32 -15.17
C THR A 214 21.53 11.78 -16.26
N LEU A 215 20.96 12.98 -16.08
CA LEU A 215 20.07 13.57 -17.09
C LEU A 215 20.85 13.94 -18.35
N ASP A 216 22.07 14.47 -18.21
CA ASP A 216 22.89 14.91 -19.33
C ASP A 216 23.21 13.74 -20.28
N ASP A 217 23.65 12.61 -19.73
CA ASP A 217 23.90 11.40 -20.53
C ASP A 217 22.60 10.90 -21.20
N ALA A 218 21.50 10.88 -20.46
CA ALA A 218 20.22 10.40 -20.96
C ALA A 218 19.70 11.27 -22.12
N PHE A 219 19.83 12.60 -22.02
CA PHE A 219 19.49 13.53 -23.12
C PHE A 219 20.44 13.39 -24.30
N ALA A 220 21.74 13.23 -24.06
CA ALA A 220 22.70 13.00 -25.14
C ALA A 220 22.40 11.73 -25.95
N ILE A 221 21.98 10.65 -25.26
CA ILE A 221 21.65 9.36 -25.90
C ILE A 221 20.27 9.41 -26.58
N SER A 222 19.25 9.94 -25.91
CA SER A 222 17.89 9.96 -26.44
C SER A 222 17.65 11.02 -27.51
N GLY A 223 18.53 12.04 -27.55
CA GLY A 223 18.30 13.24 -28.35
C GLY A 223 17.30 14.22 -27.71
N PRO A 224 16.96 15.32 -28.42
CA PRO A 224 16.08 16.35 -27.87
C PRO A 224 14.67 15.83 -27.65
N VAL A 225 14.13 16.06 -26.44
CA VAL A 225 12.77 15.75 -26.06
C VAL A 225 12.02 17.03 -25.66
N PRO A 226 10.75 17.19 -26.05
CA PRO A 226 9.97 18.40 -25.71
C PRO A 226 9.84 18.61 -24.20
N GLU A 227 9.82 17.54 -23.43
CA GLU A 227 9.62 17.54 -21.97
C GLU A 227 10.91 17.82 -21.17
N LYS A 228 12.03 18.20 -21.82
CA LYS A 228 13.32 18.39 -21.15
C LYS A 228 13.22 19.32 -19.94
N ASP A 229 12.67 20.51 -20.12
CA ASP A 229 12.56 21.50 -19.04
C ASP A 229 11.70 20.99 -17.88
N ARG A 230 10.61 20.25 -18.19
CA ARG A 230 9.77 19.63 -17.15
C ARG A 230 10.51 18.55 -16.36
N ILE A 231 11.29 17.73 -17.05
CA ILE A 231 12.10 16.68 -16.42
C ILE A 231 13.12 17.31 -15.47
N GLU A 232 13.88 18.32 -15.95
CA GLU A 232 14.87 19.04 -15.14
C GLU A 232 14.24 19.71 -13.94
N GLN A 233 13.08 20.38 -14.10
CA GLN A 233 12.33 20.99 -12.99
C GLN A 233 11.84 19.95 -11.97
N THR A 234 11.30 18.81 -12.44
CA THR A 234 10.84 17.75 -11.54
C THR A 234 11.98 17.26 -10.68
N ILE A 235 13.14 17.00 -11.28
CA ILE A 235 14.35 16.56 -10.56
C ILE A 235 14.82 17.61 -9.55
N ALA A 236 14.85 18.90 -9.95
CA ALA A 236 15.22 19.98 -9.04
C ALA A 236 14.27 20.09 -7.83
N PHE A 237 12.96 19.86 -8.02
CA PHE A 237 11.99 19.84 -6.91
C PHE A 237 12.16 18.62 -6.01
N LEU A 238 12.52 17.45 -6.55
CA LEU A 238 12.84 16.27 -5.76
C LEU A 238 14.09 16.49 -4.90
N ASP A 239 15.13 17.06 -5.49
CA ASP A 239 16.38 17.42 -4.76
C ASP A 239 16.09 18.41 -3.63
N ALA A 240 15.28 19.42 -3.90
CA ALA A 240 14.84 20.39 -2.89
C ALA A 240 13.97 19.76 -1.79
N SER A 241 13.25 18.68 -2.08
CA SER A 241 12.45 17.93 -1.11
C SER A 241 13.28 17.02 -0.22
N GLY A 242 14.58 16.80 -0.55
CA GLY A 242 15.51 16.01 0.25
C GLY A 242 15.23 14.52 0.30
N ILE A 243 14.42 13.97 -0.62
CA ILE A 243 14.18 12.54 -0.72
C ILE A 243 15.34 11.82 -1.39
N ALA A 244 15.61 10.58 -0.97
CA ALA A 244 16.60 9.73 -1.60
C ALA A 244 15.99 9.00 -2.81
N TYR A 245 16.59 9.16 -3.99
CA TYR A 245 16.20 8.44 -5.21
C TYR A 245 17.40 8.21 -6.12
N SER A 246 17.22 7.40 -7.15
CA SER A 246 18.18 7.23 -8.24
C SER A 246 17.48 7.33 -9.59
N LEU A 247 18.17 7.86 -10.61
CA LEU A 247 17.63 7.90 -11.97
C LEU A 247 17.72 6.52 -12.62
N ASN A 248 16.66 6.14 -13.33
CA ASN A 248 16.57 4.91 -14.09
C ASN A 248 15.68 5.11 -15.34
N PHE A 249 16.30 5.27 -16.50
CA PHE A 249 15.56 5.50 -17.74
C PHE A 249 15.16 4.21 -18.46
N GLY A 250 15.46 3.04 -17.87
CA GLY A 250 14.98 1.74 -18.32
C GLY A 250 13.65 1.31 -17.72
N ILE A 251 13.02 2.15 -16.89
CA ILE A 251 11.67 1.87 -16.37
C ILE A 251 10.70 1.90 -17.55
N ALA A 252 10.16 0.74 -17.88
CA ALA A 252 9.03 0.59 -18.79
C ALA A 252 7.85 0.05 -17.96
N ARG A 253 6.73 0.76 -17.99
CA ARG A 253 5.52 0.33 -17.27
C ARG A 253 4.58 -0.37 -18.24
N GLY A 254 4.17 -1.62 -17.92
CA GLY A 254 3.30 -2.45 -18.76
C GLY A 254 1.87 -1.96 -18.93
N LEU A 255 1.57 -0.79 -18.40
CA LEU A 255 0.29 -0.15 -18.59
C LEU A 255 0.47 0.96 -19.65
N ASP A 256 -0.07 0.75 -20.84
CA ASP A 256 0.08 1.63 -22.00
C ASP A 256 -0.40 3.08 -21.82
N TYR A 257 -0.98 3.39 -20.66
CA TYR A 257 -1.52 4.71 -20.34
C TYR A 257 -0.55 5.68 -19.67
N TYR A 258 0.65 5.25 -19.24
CA TYR A 258 1.64 6.16 -18.70
C TYR A 258 2.19 7.06 -19.79
N THR A 259 2.28 8.37 -19.51
CA THR A 259 2.60 9.38 -20.53
C THR A 259 3.94 10.07 -20.31
N GLY A 260 4.36 10.24 -19.08
CA GLY A 260 5.48 11.09 -18.72
C GLY A 260 6.43 10.44 -17.71
N MET A 261 6.56 11.09 -16.58
CA MET A 261 7.35 10.63 -15.45
C MET A 261 6.83 9.30 -14.92
N VAL A 262 7.75 8.41 -14.56
CA VAL A 262 7.50 7.10 -13.95
C VAL A 262 8.45 6.86 -12.81
N PHE A 263 8.00 6.12 -11.79
CA PHE A 263 8.84 5.76 -10.66
C PHE A 263 8.45 4.43 -10.06
N GLU A 264 9.43 3.79 -9.42
CA GLU A 264 9.26 2.48 -8.80
C GLU A 264 10.07 2.39 -7.49
N GLY A 265 9.49 1.75 -6.48
CA GLY A 265 10.17 1.43 -5.22
C GLY A 265 10.45 -0.05 -5.11
N PHE A 266 11.66 -0.41 -4.70
CA PHE A 266 12.11 -1.80 -4.61
C PHE A 266 12.61 -2.09 -3.20
N ALA A 267 12.08 -3.14 -2.54
CA ALA A 267 12.60 -3.62 -1.26
C ALA A 267 13.66 -4.70 -1.47
N GLN A 268 14.71 -4.68 -0.65
CA GLN A 268 15.90 -5.54 -0.88
C GLN A 268 15.68 -7.01 -0.55
N ASN A 269 14.71 -7.36 0.31
CA ASN A 269 14.56 -8.69 0.91
C ASN A 269 13.39 -9.53 0.34
N LEU A 270 12.85 -9.15 -0.83
CA LEU A 270 11.73 -9.86 -1.48
C LEU A 270 12.14 -10.79 -2.63
N GLY A 271 13.44 -10.96 -2.91
CA GLY A 271 13.92 -11.77 -4.03
C GLY A 271 13.60 -11.14 -5.40
N ALA A 272 13.21 -11.95 -6.39
CA ALA A 272 12.97 -11.49 -7.77
C ALA A 272 11.79 -10.50 -7.89
N GLU A 273 10.76 -10.63 -7.05
CA GLU A 273 9.54 -9.82 -7.04
C GLU A 273 9.62 -8.69 -5.99
N ASN A 274 10.70 -7.94 -6.02
CA ASN A 274 11.05 -6.95 -5.00
C ASN A 274 10.41 -5.57 -5.18
N GLN A 275 9.64 -5.33 -6.24
CA GLN A 275 8.91 -4.09 -6.44
C GLN A 275 7.75 -3.97 -5.46
N ILE A 276 7.76 -2.93 -4.63
CA ILE A 276 6.74 -2.64 -3.60
C ILE A 276 5.88 -1.42 -3.93
N LEU A 277 6.31 -0.59 -4.88
CA LEU A 277 5.65 0.63 -5.29
C LEU A 277 5.82 0.84 -6.78
N GLY A 278 4.81 1.40 -7.42
CA GLY A 278 4.90 1.84 -8.79
C GLY A 278 3.91 2.95 -9.10
N GLY A 279 4.37 3.95 -9.84
CA GLY A 279 3.58 5.12 -10.19
C GLY A 279 4.11 5.88 -11.40
N GLY A 280 3.42 6.98 -11.71
CA GLY A 280 3.80 7.88 -12.79
C GLY A 280 2.67 8.77 -13.27
N ALA A 281 2.96 9.60 -14.25
CA ALA A 281 2.00 10.44 -14.95
C ALA A 281 1.24 9.63 -16.02
N TYR A 282 -0.07 9.82 -16.12
CA TYR A 282 -0.92 9.06 -17.04
C TYR A 282 -2.11 9.87 -17.56
N GLN A 283 -2.67 9.41 -18.67
CA GLN A 283 -3.90 9.91 -19.28
C GLN A 283 -4.82 8.72 -19.59
N LEU A 284 -5.84 8.50 -18.77
CA LEU A 284 -6.73 7.34 -18.89
C LEU A 284 -8.17 7.70 -19.16
N ALA A 285 -8.64 8.88 -18.72
CA ALA A 285 -10.06 9.24 -18.76
C ALA A 285 -10.64 9.22 -20.19
N HIS A 286 -9.90 9.70 -21.18
CA HIS A 286 -10.37 9.71 -22.57
C HIS A 286 -10.57 8.30 -23.16
N LEU A 287 -9.82 7.29 -22.67
CA LEU A 287 -9.96 5.90 -23.13
C LEU A 287 -11.26 5.23 -22.64
N ILE A 288 -11.87 5.76 -21.59
CA ILE A 288 -13.11 5.23 -21.00
C ILE A 288 -14.26 6.25 -21.05
N GLY A 289 -14.24 7.13 -22.05
CA GLY A 289 -15.35 8.04 -22.38
C GLY A 289 -15.37 9.36 -21.61
N GLY A 290 -14.32 9.72 -20.90
CA GLY A 290 -14.16 11.03 -20.26
C GLY A 290 -13.39 12.04 -21.11
N ASP A 291 -13.23 13.25 -20.58
CA ASP A 291 -12.35 14.27 -21.18
C ASP A 291 -10.89 13.88 -20.97
N ASP A 292 -10.01 14.41 -21.82
CA ASP A 292 -8.58 14.29 -21.62
C ASP A 292 -8.15 15.11 -20.39
N VAL A 293 -7.76 14.42 -19.34
CA VAL A 293 -7.31 15.00 -18.08
C VAL A 293 -6.00 14.39 -17.66
N ALA A 294 -4.99 15.23 -17.48
CA ALA A 294 -3.71 14.81 -16.96
C ALA A 294 -3.86 14.33 -15.50
N SER A 295 -3.25 13.23 -15.22
CA SER A 295 -3.28 12.63 -13.90
C SER A 295 -1.90 12.04 -13.57
N CYS A 296 -1.58 11.97 -12.28
CA CYS A 296 -0.43 11.21 -11.81
C CYS A 296 -0.78 10.52 -10.49
N GLY A 297 -0.19 9.36 -10.26
CA GLY A 297 -0.52 8.58 -9.09
C GLY A 297 0.43 7.40 -8.90
N PHE A 298 0.22 6.66 -7.82
CA PHE A 298 0.97 5.45 -7.53
C PHE A 298 0.16 4.45 -6.72
N ALA A 299 0.62 3.21 -6.72
CA ALA A 299 0.12 2.18 -5.82
C ALA A 299 1.27 1.49 -5.07
N ILE A 300 1.13 1.37 -3.76
CA ILE A 300 1.98 0.57 -2.88
C ILE A 300 1.36 -0.81 -2.75
N GLY A 301 2.12 -1.84 -3.08
CA GLY A 301 1.75 -3.24 -2.83
C GLY A 301 1.88 -3.55 -1.34
N PHE A 302 0.81 -3.31 -0.58
CA PHE A 302 0.82 -3.37 0.88
C PHE A 302 1.27 -4.72 1.42
N ASP A 303 0.84 -5.83 0.79
CA ASP A 303 1.29 -7.16 1.18
C ASP A 303 2.78 -7.38 1.00
N ARG A 304 3.38 -6.80 -0.05
CA ARG A 304 4.82 -6.86 -0.27
C ARG A 304 5.58 -6.05 0.77
N VAL A 305 5.06 -4.88 1.15
CA VAL A 305 5.60 -4.10 2.28
C VAL A 305 5.56 -4.92 3.55
N MET A 306 4.41 -5.53 3.91
CA MET A 306 4.30 -6.37 5.10
C MET A 306 5.26 -7.56 5.08
N VAL A 307 5.40 -8.24 3.93
CA VAL A 307 6.37 -9.35 3.78
C VAL A 307 7.82 -8.86 3.93
N SER A 308 8.13 -7.65 3.46
CA SER A 308 9.45 -7.05 3.59
C SER A 308 9.78 -6.64 5.01
N LEU A 309 8.80 -6.15 5.77
CA LEU A 309 8.97 -5.82 7.18
C LEU A 309 9.19 -7.07 8.06
N GLY A 310 8.76 -8.26 7.61
CA GLY A 310 8.85 -9.50 8.37
C GLY A 310 7.89 -9.53 9.56
N ASP A 311 8.32 -10.17 10.65
CA ASP A 311 7.54 -10.28 11.89
C ASP A 311 7.51 -8.94 12.63
N THR A 312 6.71 -8.03 12.14
CA THR A 312 6.38 -6.80 12.86
C THR A 312 5.53 -7.14 14.07
N GLN A 313 6.08 -6.90 15.27
CA GLN A 313 5.26 -6.98 16.49
C GLN A 313 4.29 -5.78 16.46
N PRO A 314 2.99 -6.01 16.69
CA PRO A 314 2.06 -4.90 16.85
C PRO A 314 2.48 -4.03 18.04
N ASP A 315 2.23 -2.73 17.97
CA ASP A 315 2.26 -1.86 19.14
C ASP A 315 1.19 -2.38 20.12
N ARG A 316 1.62 -3.24 21.04
CA ARG A 316 0.70 -3.81 22.02
C ARG A 316 0.19 -2.70 22.93
N GLN A 317 -1.02 -2.24 22.69
CA GLN A 317 -1.71 -1.44 23.70
C GLN A 317 -1.76 -2.21 25.02
N ALA A 318 -1.61 -1.50 26.14
CA ALA A 318 -1.74 -2.14 27.44
C ALA A 318 -3.10 -2.84 27.55
N ILE A 319 -3.07 -4.15 27.68
CA ILE A 319 -4.29 -4.94 27.92
C ILE A 319 -4.39 -5.18 29.41
N VAL A 320 -5.56 -4.90 29.98
CA VAL A 320 -5.91 -5.25 31.37
C VAL A 320 -6.67 -6.56 31.37
N GLY A 321 -6.11 -7.58 32.02
CA GLY A 321 -6.81 -8.81 32.33
C GLY A 321 -7.59 -8.63 33.66
N LEU A 322 -8.91 -8.60 33.61
CA LEU A 322 -9.73 -8.51 34.83
C LEU A 322 -10.03 -9.92 35.35
N VAL A 323 -9.67 -10.15 36.59
CA VAL A 323 -9.79 -11.42 37.29
C VAL A 323 -10.70 -11.24 38.49
N CYS A 324 -11.68 -12.10 38.68
CA CYS A 324 -12.61 -11.95 39.82
C CYS A 324 -13.05 -13.28 40.45
N THR A 325 -13.43 -13.20 41.74
CA THR A 325 -14.19 -14.26 42.39
C THR A 325 -15.66 -14.23 41.95
N ASN A 326 -16.43 -15.25 42.34
CA ASN A 326 -17.86 -15.26 42.04
C ASN A 326 -18.59 -14.07 42.68
N GLU A 327 -18.22 -13.72 43.91
CA GLU A 327 -18.77 -12.58 44.64
C GLU A 327 -18.37 -11.24 44.02
N GLY A 328 -17.19 -11.20 43.40
CA GLY A 328 -16.62 -10.00 42.76
C GLY A 328 -17.18 -9.70 41.37
N ARG A 329 -17.96 -10.60 40.75
CA ARG A 329 -18.38 -10.48 39.32
C ARG A 329 -19.11 -9.19 38.98
N MET A 330 -20.08 -8.80 39.81
CA MET A 330 -20.83 -7.56 39.54
C MET A 330 -19.92 -6.35 39.59
N ARG A 331 -19.03 -6.27 40.57
CA ARG A 331 -18.05 -5.20 40.68
C ARG A 331 -17.04 -5.24 39.54
N ALA A 332 -16.62 -6.43 39.14
CA ALA A 332 -15.72 -6.61 37.99
C ALA A 332 -16.30 -6.07 36.68
N LEU A 333 -17.61 -6.22 36.44
CA LEU A 333 -18.27 -5.63 35.27
C LEU A 333 -18.23 -4.09 35.28
N GLU A 334 -18.44 -3.47 36.43
CA GLU A 334 -18.35 -2.01 36.61
C GLU A 334 -16.91 -1.51 36.35
N VAL A 335 -15.94 -2.22 36.94
CA VAL A 335 -14.50 -1.92 36.76
C VAL A 335 -14.08 -2.09 35.31
N ALA A 336 -14.49 -3.18 34.66
CA ALA A 336 -14.21 -3.40 33.23
C ALA A 336 -14.77 -2.28 32.34
N ARG A 337 -16.00 -1.84 32.67
CA ARG A 337 -16.61 -0.72 31.94
C ARG A 337 -15.79 0.56 32.12
N ALA A 338 -15.38 0.90 33.33
CA ALA A 338 -14.61 2.11 33.59
C ALA A 338 -13.25 2.12 32.84
N PHE A 339 -12.54 1.01 32.83
CA PHE A 339 -11.32 0.88 32.02
C PHE A 339 -11.59 1.05 30.51
N ARG A 340 -12.65 0.43 29.99
CA ARG A 340 -13.04 0.54 28.56
C ARG A 340 -13.47 1.96 28.19
N ASP A 341 -14.24 2.62 29.09
CA ASP A 341 -14.65 4.03 28.88
C ASP A 341 -13.44 4.99 28.91
N ALA A 342 -12.36 4.60 29.59
CA ALA A 342 -11.06 5.29 29.57
C ALA A 342 -10.17 4.92 28.36
N GLY A 343 -10.69 4.13 27.41
CA GLY A 343 -9.97 3.72 26.19
C GLY A 343 -8.97 2.56 26.39
N ILE A 344 -9.00 1.88 27.54
CA ILE A 344 -8.10 0.78 27.85
C ILE A 344 -8.74 -0.55 27.44
N ARG A 345 -8.03 -1.33 26.61
CA ARG A 345 -8.45 -2.68 26.25
C ARG A 345 -8.52 -3.58 27.48
N THR A 346 -9.70 -4.10 27.79
CA THR A 346 -9.95 -4.86 29.01
C THR A 346 -10.67 -6.16 28.71
N GLU A 347 -10.06 -7.27 29.12
CA GLU A 347 -10.56 -8.64 28.93
C GLU A 347 -10.96 -9.24 30.29
N MET A 348 -12.02 -10.04 30.32
CA MET A 348 -12.51 -10.76 31.49
C MET A 348 -12.55 -12.26 31.20
N ASP A 349 -12.42 -13.08 32.23
CA ASP A 349 -12.67 -14.52 32.09
C ASP A 349 -14.17 -14.79 31.81
N LEU A 350 -14.44 -15.54 30.74
CA LEU A 350 -15.79 -15.92 30.31
C LEU A 350 -16.05 -17.43 30.51
N LEU A 351 -15.11 -18.19 31.10
CA LEU A 351 -15.18 -19.64 31.24
C LEU A 351 -15.32 -20.11 32.69
N ASP A 352 -15.67 -19.23 33.60
CA ASP A 352 -15.85 -19.52 35.02
C ASP A 352 -14.64 -20.22 35.69
N ARG A 353 -13.43 -19.84 35.27
CA ARG A 353 -12.20 -20.40 35.83
C ARG A 353 -11.95 -19.90 37.25
N GLY A 354 -11.25 -20.68 38.07
CA GLY A 354 -10.74 -20.20 39.35
C GLY A 354 -9.68 -19.10 39.16
N ILE A 355 -9.49 -18.21 40.13
CA ILE A 355 -8.61 -17.01 40.06
C ILE A 355 -7.22 -17.34 39.54
N GLY A 356 -6.57 -18.40 40.00
CA GLY A 356 -5.24 -18.78 39.53
C GLY A 356 -5.20 -19.09 38.03
N ALA A 357 -6.24 -19.75 37.51
CA ALA A 357 -6.34 -20.05 36.07
C ALA A 357 -6.71 -18.80 35.25
N GLN A 358 -7.49 -17.89 35.81
CA GLN A 358 -7.80 -16.57 35.21
C GLN A 358 -6.51 -15.75 35.08
N ILE A 359 -5.69 -15.64 36.14
CA ILE A 359 -4.38 -14.95 36.09
C ILE A 359 -3.45 -15.58 35.08
N ALA A 360 -3.32 -16.90 35.09
CA ALA A 360 -2.47 -17.63 34.13
C ALA A 360 -2.92 -17.48 32.68
N HIS A 361 -4.22 -17.25 32.43
CA HIS A 361 -4.73 -16.95 31.12
C HIS A 361 -4.45 -15.50 30.72
N ALA A 362 -4.77 -14.55 31.58
CA ALA A 362 -4.55 -13.13 31.34
C ALA A 362 -3.07 -12.80 31.11
N SER A 363 -2.15 -13.46 31.83
CA SER A 363 -0.70 -13.23 31.68
C SER A 363 -0.12 -13.61 30.31
N LYS A 364 -0.90 -14.27 29.45
CA LYS A 364 -0.46 -14.58 28.08
C LYS A 364 -0.56 -13.38 27.14
N THR A 365 -1.50 -12.46 27.42
CA THR A 365 -1.84 -11.35 26.52
C THR A 365 -1.84 -10.00 27.21
N ALA A 366 -2.13 -9.93 28.51
CA ALA A 366 -2.26 -8.70 29.26
C ALA A 366 -0.89 -8.20 29.79
N GLY A 367 -0.71 -6.88 29.84
CA GLY A 367 0.39 -6.23 30.55
C GLY A 367 0.07 -6.01 32.04
N PHE A 368 -1.22 -5.87 32.37
CA PHE A 368 -1.71 -5.65 33.72
C PHE A 368 -2.81 -6.62 34.06
N VAL A 369 -2.91 -6.98 35.35
CA VAL A 369 -4.02 -7.74 35.88
C VAL A 369 -4.70 -6.94 37.00
N VAL A 370 -6.01 -6.83 36.92
CA VAL A 370 -6.84 -6.26 37.99
C VAL A 370 -7.61 -7.38 38.67
N VAL A 371 -7.44 -7.51 39.97
CA VAL A 371 -8.10 -8.55 40.77
C VAL A 371 -9.24 -7.94 41.56
N ILE A 372 -10.42 -8.57 41.53
CA ILE A 372 -11.62 -8.22 42.26
C ILE A 372 -12.11 -9.43 43.04
N GLY A 373 -11.77 -9.49 44.30
CA GLY A 373 -12.27 -10.46 45.23
C GLY A 373 -13.23 -9.83 46.28
N SER A 374 -13.58 -10.58 47.30
CA SER A 374 -14.48 -10.10 48.37
C SER A 374 -13.94 -8.85 49.10
N ARG A 375 -12.61 -8.77 49.29
CA ARG A 375 -11.95 -7.61 49.91
C ARG A 375 -12.10 -6.33 49.11
N GLU A 376 -11.90 -6.44 47.76
CA GLU A 376 -12.03 -5.32 46.83
C GLU A 376 -13.49 -4.86 46.72
N VAL A 377 -14.45 -5.78 46.85
CA VAL A 377 -15.88 -5.44 46.88
C VAL A 377 -16.22 -4.69 48.18
N GLU A 378 -15.75 -5.15 49.33
CA GLU A 378 -16.00 -4.50 50.63
C GLU A 378 -15.35 -3.13 50.77
N SER A 379 -14.10 -2.99 50.27
CA SER A 379 -13.35 -1.74 50.39
C SER A 379 -13.64 -0.73 49.26
N GLY A 380 -14.26 -1.17 48.16
CA GLY A 380 -14.47 -0.35 46.97
C GLY A 380 -13.20 -0.11 46.14
N LEU A 381 -12.06 -0.70 46.54
CA LEU A 381 -10.77 -0.58 45.88
C LEU A 381 -10.60 -1.65 44.80
N VAL A 382 -9.47 -1.62 44.08
CA VAL A 382 -9.03 -2.64 43.10
C VAL A 382 -7.60 -3.03 43.41
N THR A 383 -7.23 -4.28 43.20
CA THR A 383 -5.83 -4.72 43.26
C THR A 383 -5.26 -4.79 41.87
N LEU A 384 -4.35 -3.85 41.54
CA LEU A 384 -3.63 -3.76 40.25
C LEU A 384 -2.28 -4.46 40.36
N LYS A 385 -1.97 -5.33 39.39
CA LYS A 385 -0.68 -5.98 39.24
C LYS A 385 -0.11 -5.70 37.88
N ASP A 386 1.09 -5.14 37.83
CA ASP A 386 1.91 -5.02 36.64
C ASP A 386 2.63 -6.36 36.40
N LEU A 387 2.41 -6.96 35.24
CA LEU A 387 3.00 -8.26 34.89
C LEU A 387 4.45 -8.14 34.38
N GLY A 388 4.87 -6.95 33.96
CA GLY A 388 6.24 -6.68 33.53
C GLY A 388 7.20 -6.51 34.71
N THR A 389 6.79 -5.72 35.72
CA THR A 389 7.59 -5.47 36.93
C THR A 389 7.33 -6.47 38.05
N GLY A 390 6.17 -7.09 38.04
CA GLY A 390 5.67 -7.94 39.14
C GLY A 390 5.11 -7.16 40.31
N GLU A 391 5.11 -5.83 40.31
CA GLU A 391 4.56 -4.99 41.34
C GLU A 391 3.04 -5.15 41.45
N GLN A 392 2.56 -5.20 42.71
CA GLN A 392 1.15 -5.32 43.01
C GLN A 392 0.76 -4.32 44.10
N LYS A 393 -0.33 -3.59 43.86
CA LYS A 393 -0.88 -2.64 44.83
C LYS A 393 -2.39 -2.61 44.84
N THR A 394 -2.96 -2.23 45.98
CA THR A 394 -4.40 -1.96 46.12
C THR A 394 -4.61 -0.45 46.08
N THR A 395 -5.50 0.02 45.23
CA THR A 395 -5.75 1.45 45.01
C THR A 395 -7.20 1.69 44.57
N ASP A 396 -7.59 2.95 44.48
CA ASP A 396 -8.88 3.32 43.89
C ASP A 396 -8.87 3.14 42.38
N LEU A 397 -10.03 3.01 41.76
CA LEU A 397 -10.21 2.72 40.34
C LEU A 397 -9.65 3.83 39.46
N GLY A 398 -9.80 5.10 39.84
CA GLY A 398 -9.29 6.24 39.07
C GLY A 398 -7.76 6.21 38.97
N THR A 399 -7.09 6.00 40.10
CA THR A 399 -5.62 5.86 40.15
C THR A 399 -5.14 4.66 39.33
N ALA A 400 -5.83 3.51 39.41
CA ALA A 400 -5.47 2.34 38.60
C ALA A 400 -5.58 2.62 37.09
N ILE A 401 -6.61 3.35 36.64
CA ILE A 401 -6.78 3.75 35.24
C ILE A 401 -5.63 4.65 34.79
N VAL A 402 -5.30 5.70 35.54
CA VAL A 402 -4.21 6.64 35.22
C VAL A 402 -2.87 5.91 35.13
N GLU A 403 -2.61 4.96 36.01
CA GLU A 403 -1.37 4.21 36.01
C GLU A 403 -1.22 3.31 34.77
N VAL A 404 -2.28 2.59 34.41
CA VAL A 404 -2.28 1.76 33.20
C VAL A 404 -2.08 2.62 31.96
N GLN A 405 -2.70 3.82 31.90
CA GLN A 405 -2.49 4.76 30.77
C GLN A 405 -1.07 5.30 30.72
N SER A 406 -0.43 5.53 31.89
CA SER A 406 0.93 6.10 31.97
C SER A 406 2.04 5.08 31.70
N ASN A 407 1.81 3.82 32.06
CA ASN A 407 2.77 2.72 31.97
C ASN A 407 2.45 1.72 30.84
N GLY A 408 1.43 1.99 30.04
CA GLY A 408 1.18 1.24 28.81
C GLY A 408 2.34 1.39 27.82
N PRO A 409 2.55 0.43 26.94
CA PRO A 409 3.65 0.53 25.97
C PRO A 409 3.55 1.85 25.20
N ARG A 410 4.70 2.57 25.20
CA ARG A 410 4.90 3.82 24.46
C ARG A 410 5.19 3.53 23.00
#